data_847cbac83b544ef9f852e1ad9d28b8cb
#
_entry.id   847cbac83b544ef9f852e1ad9d28b8cb
#
_cell.length_a   1.000
_cell.length_b   1.000
_cell.length_c   1.000
_cell.angle_alpha   90.00
_cell.angle_beta   90.00
_cell.angle_gamma   90.00
#
_symmetry.space_group_name_H-M   'P 1'
#
loop_
_entity.id
_entity.type
_entity.pdbx_description
1 polymer ?
#
loop_
_entity_poly.entity_id
_entity_poly.type
_entity_poly.pdbx_seq_one_letter_code
_entity_poly.pdbx_strand_id
1 'polypeptide(L)'
;MIKVCYSELDGPKGLSLRLEAAGHAGYAPAGQDIVCAGASTLMQALVYLLAGEESARSDAWDEPEGPRLAVAVQAPVVPWVQGAFELAKAGFTLLAERYPDNLRFADVSRRGEKSMMDLQLFANEGGNAAPAPPALSEAQTRQAVASGTMTVSYTHLTLPTIR
;
A
#
# COMPACT_ATOMS: atom_id res chain seq x y z
N MET A 1 -15.37 2.27 11.28
CA MET A 1 -14.06 1.68 10.89
C MET A 1 -13.99 1.59 9.38
N ILE A 2 -12.91 2.11 8.76
CA ILE A 2 -12.63 1.92 7.33
C ILE A 2 -12.14 0.48 7.10
N LYS A 3 -12.70 -0.16 6.07
CA LYS A 3 -12.23 -1.48 5.60
C LYS A 3 -11.59 -1.27 4.23
N VAL A 4 -10.33 -1.68 4.09
CA VAL A 4 -9.58 -1.60 2.84
C VAL A 4 -9.23 -2.99 2.39
N CYS A 5 -9.51 -3.30 1.12
CA CYS A 5 -9.24 -4.60 0.53
C CYS A 5 -8.41 -4.41 -0.76
N TYR A 6 -7.27 -5.05 -0.83
CA TYR A 6 -6.44 -5.13 -2.03
C TYR A 6 -6.49 -6.55 -2.59
N SER A 7 -6.50 -6.67 -3.90
CA SER A 7 -6.44 -7.96 -4.57
C SER A 7 -5.65 -7.89 -5.88
N GLU A 8 -4.81 -8.89 -6.09
CA GLU A 8 -4.19 -9.23 -7.36
C GLU A 8 -4.79 -10.54 -7.86
N LEU A 9 -5.21 -10.56 -9.09
CA LEU A 9 -5.79 -11.75 -9.72
C LEU A 9 -5.04 -12.05 -11.01
N ASP A 10 -4.36 -13.19 -11.04
CA ASP A 10 -3.81 -13.74 -12.28
C ASP A 10 -4.91 -14.44 -13.05
N GLY A 11 -5.21 -13.92 -14.24
CA GLY A 11 -6.21 -14.46 -15.14
C GLY A 11 -5.64 -14.85 -16.50
N PRO A 12 -6.45 -15.43 -17.38
CA PRO A 12 -6.03 -15.82 -18.74
C PRO A 12 -5.49 -14.67 -19.59
N LYS A 13 -5.88 -13.44 -19.26
CA LYS A 13 -5.45 -12.21 -19.94
C LYS A 13 -4.27 -11.52 -19.25
N GLY A 14 -3.77 -12.05 -18.14
CA GLY A 14 -2.72 -11.50 -17.33
C GLY A 14 -3.22 -10.97 -15.97
N LEU A 15 -2.35 -10.23 -15.30
CA LEU A 15 -2.58 -9.65 -13.98
C LEU A 15 -3.66 -8.56 -14.02
N SER A 16 -4.58 -8.59 -13.08
CA SER A 16 -5.51 -7.49 -12.77
C SER A 16 -5.36 -7.08 -11.31
N LEU A 17 -5.53 -5.79 -11.04
CA LEU A 17 -5.37 -5.18 -9.72
C LEU A 17 -6.68 -4.53 -9.29
N ARG A 18 -6.99 -4.60 -7.99
CA ARG A 18 -8.13 -3.91 -7.39
C ARG A 18 -7.79 -3.44 -5.99
N LEU A 19 -8.10 -2.19 -5.69
CA LEU A 19 -8.07 -1.61 -4.36
C LEU A 19 -9.43 -1.00 -4.06
N GLU A 20 -9.97 -1.31 -2.88
CA GLU A 20 -11.28 -0.85 -2.44
C GLU A 20 -11.18 -0.37 -1.01
N ALA A 21 -11.80 0.79 -0.71
CA ALA A 21 -11.94 1.32 0.63
C ALA A 21 -13.41 1.64 0.91
N ALA A 22 -13.92 1.26 2.07
CA ALA A 22 -15.32 1.45 2.46
C ALA A 22 -15.45 1.87 3.92
N GLY A 23 -16.44 2.74 4.21
CA GLY A 23 -16.84 3.16 5.54
C GLY A 23 -16.13 4.41 6.05
N HIS A 24 -16.33 4.72 7.33
CA HIS A 24 -15.75 5.85 8.03
C HIS A 24 -14.82 5.38 9.16
N ALA A 25 -13.72 6.09 9.39
CA ALA A 25 -12.77 5.73 10.44
C ALA A 25 -13.36 5.88 11.85
N GLY A 26 -14.15 6.94 12.07
CA GLY A 26 -14.69 7.26 13.38
C GLY A 26 -13.60 7.66 14.39
N TYR A 27 -12.51 8.21 13.91
CA TYR A 27 -11.41 8.70 14.74
C TYR A 27 -11.73 10.05 15.39
N ALA A 28 -12.42 10.92 14.64
CA ALA A 28 -12.84 12.24 15.09
C ALA A 28 -14.14 12.67 14.37
N PRO A 29 -14.80 13.76 14.79
CA PRO A 29 -15.94 14.32 14.08
C PRO A 29 -15.64 14.65 12.62
N ALA A 30 -16.69 14.71 11.78
CA ALA A 30 -16.57 15.07 10.37
C ALA A 30 -15.78 16.38 10.18
N GLY A 31 -14.83 16.37 9.25
CA GLY A 31 -13.93 17.50 8.99
C GLY A 31 -12.68 17.55 9.89
N GLN A 32 -12.59 16.72 10.91
CA GLN A 32 -11.43 16.63 11.83
C GLN A 32 -10.81 15.24 11.85
N ASP A 33 -11.38 14.29 11.12
CA ASP A 33 -10.93 12.90 11.09
C ASP A 33 -9.73 12.74 10.13
N ILE A 34 -8.53 12.72 10.71
CA ILE A 34 -7.27 12.60 9.97
C ILE A 34 -7.10 11.23 9.34
N VAL A 35 -7.72 10.18 9.88
CA VAL A 35 -7.66 8.83 9.32
C VAL A 35 -8.52 8.73 8.06
N CYS A 36 -9.74 9.29 8.11
CA CYS A 36 -10.58 9.44 6.92
C CYS A 36 -9.88 10.31 5.85
N ALA A 37 -9.26 11.42 6.25
CA ALA A 37 -8.54 12.30 5.33
C ALA A 37 -7.35 11.58 4.66
N GLY A 38 -6.55 10.84 5.43
CA GLY A 38 -5.44 10.04 4.92
C GLY A 38 -5.89 8.96 3.95
N ALA A 39 -6.91 8.17 4.32
CA ALA A 39 -7.46 7.13 3.46
C ALA A 39 -8.07 7.70 2.17
N SER A 40 -8.82 8.81 2.26
CA SER A 40 -9.40 9.49 1.10
C SER A 40 -8.31 10.03 0.17
N THR A 41 -7.25 10.60 0.72
CA THR A 41 -6.13 11.12 -0.08
C THR A 41 -5.44 10.00 -0.86
N LEU A 42 -5.16 8.85 -0.25
CA LEU A 42 -4.55 7.71 -0.94
C LEU A 42 -5.43 7.19 -2.08
N MET A 43 -6.73 7.02 -1.84
CA MET A 43 -7.67 6.54 -2.87
C MET A 43 -7.84 7.54 -4.00
N GLN A 44 -8.04 8.82 -3.69
CA GLN A 44 -8.23 9.87 -4.69
C GLN A 44 -6.97 10.12 -5.50
N ALA A 45 -5.78 10.05 -4.88
CA ALA A 45 -4.52 10.16 -5.60
C ALA A 45 -4.34 9.02 -6.61
N LEU A 46 -4.72 7.79 -6.24
CA LEU A 46 -4.70 6.66 -7.15
C LEU A 46 -5.69 6.84 -8.31
N VAL A 47 -6.93 7.26 -8.03
CA VAL A 47 -7.93 7.58 -9.07
C VAL A 47 -7.41 8.66 -10.02
N TYR A 48 -6.85 9.75 -9.48
CA TYR A 48 -6.34 10.87 -10.27
C TYR A 48 -5.17 10.44 -11.18
N LEU A 49 -4.24 9.64 -10.63
CA LEU A 49 -3.09 9.16 -11.37
C LEU A 49 -3.49 8.23 -12.53
N LEU A 50 -4.54 7.43 -12.33
CA LEU A 50 -5.02 6.45 -13.30
C LEU A 50 -6.11 7.00 -14.26
N ALA A 51 -6.46 8.28 -14.16
CA ALA A 51 -7.54 8.87 -14.95
C ALA A 51 -7.32 8.80 -16.48
N GLY A 52 -6.06 8.68 -16.93
CA GLY A 52 -5.70 8.53 -18.35
C GLY A 52 -5.52 7.08 -18.82
N GLU A 53 -5.64 6.09 -17.92
CA GLU A 53 -5.44 4.68 -18.25
C GLU A 53 -6.75 4.03 -18.73
N GLU A 54 -6.79 3.57 -19.98
CA GLU A 54 -7.97 2.95 -20.57
C GLU A 54 -8.39 1.64 -19.87
N SER A 55 -7.42 0.93 -19.28
CA SER A 55 -7.64 -0.29 -18.52
C SER A 55 -8.14 -0.07 -17.11
N ALA A 56 -8.08 1.18 -16.62
CA ALA A 56 -8.50 1.54 -15.27
C ALA A 56 -10.00 1.89 -15.22
N ARG A 57 -10.61 1.52 -14.10
CA ARG A 57 -12.01 1.88 -13.74
C ARG A 57 -12.03 2.27 -12.28
N SER A 58 -12.79 3.31 -11.97
CA SER A 58 -13.06 3.72 -10.60
C SER A 58 -14.56 3.84 -10.42
N ASP A 59 -15.07 3.28 -9.34
CA ASP A 59 -16.47 3.31 -8.98
C ASP A 59 -16.61 3.83 -7.55
N ALA A 60 -17.53 4.77 -7.35
CA ALA A 60 -17.83 5.35 -6.05
C ALA A 60 -19.32 5.16 -5.74
N TRP A 61 -19.63 4.74 -4.52
CA TRP A 61 -20.98 4.53 -4.03
C TRP A 61 -21.14 5.12 -2.64
N ASP A 62 -22.33 5.63 -2.36
CA ASP A 62 -22.77 5.95 -1.02
C ASP A 62 -23.66 4.81 -0.51
N GLU A 63 -23.13 4.06 0.47
CA GLU A 63 -23.86 2.96 1.12
C GLU A 63 -24.35 3.41 2.51
N PRO A 64 -25.36 2.73 3.09
CA PRO A 64 -25.83 3.04 4.44
C PRO A 64 -24.72 2.96 5.51
N GLU A 65 -23.71 2.14 5.28
CA GLU A 65 -22.56 1.95 6.17
C GLU A 65 -21.45 2.99 5.96
N GLY A 66 -21.60 3.87 4.98
CA GLY A 66 -20.64 4.92 4.61
C GLY A 66 -20.18 4.85 3.15
N PRO A 67 -19.36 5.82 2.74
CA PRO A 67 -18.89 5.89 1.36
C PRO A 67 -18.00 4.71 1.01
N ARG A 68 -18.01 4.32 -0.25
CA ARG A 68 -17.19 3.27 -0.81
C ARG A 68 -16.57 3.74 -2.11
N LEU A 69 -15.27 3.50 -2.28
CA LEU A 69 -14.53 3.80 -3.50
C LEU A 69 -13.69 2.59 -3.87
N ALA A 70 -13.82 2.12 -5.11
CA ALA A 70 -13.01 1.06 -5.68
C ALA A 70 -12.27 1.55 -6.93
N VAL A 71 -11.02 1.10 -7.06
CA VAL A 71 -10.18 1.31 -8.25
C VAL A 71 -9.74 -0.05 -8.73
N ALA A 72 -9.94 -0.33 -10.01
CA ALA A 72 -9.55 -1.59 -10.64
C ALA A 72 -8.84 -1.34 -11.96
N VAL A 73 -7.82 -2.12 -12.25
CA VAL A 73 -7.10 -2.13 -13.53
C VAL A 73 -7.08 -3.54 -14.06
N GLN A 74 -7.53 -3.68 -15.32
CA GLN A 74 -7.53 -4.96 -16.02
C GLN A 74 -6.23 -5.18 -16.80
N ALA A 75 -5.88 -6.43 -16.99
CA ALA A 75 -4.73 -6.81 -17.81
C ALA A 75 -4.81 -6.25 -19.25
N PRO A 76 -3.67 -5.84 -19.84
CA PRO A 76 -2.32 -5.89 -19.30
C PRO A 76 -2.02 -4.70 -18.35
N VAL A 77 -1.44 -5.01 -17.18
CA VAL A 77 -1.02 -3.98 -16.21
C VAL A 77 0.42 -3.58 -16.51
N VAL A 78 0.65 -2.31 -16.75
CA VAL A 78 1.99 -1.77 -16.99
C VAL A 78 2.73 -1.52 -15.66
N PRO A 79 4.09 -1.59 -15.64
CA PRO A 79 4.86 -1.56 -14.38
C PRO A 79 4.62 -0.33 -13.50
N TRP A 80 4.43 0.86 -14.08
CA TRP A 80 4.20 2.07 -13.29
C TRP A 80 2.83 2.04 -12.58
N VAL A 81 1.80 1.43 -13.19
CA VAL A 81 0.49 1.23 -12.57
C VAL A 81 0.62 0.28 -11.37
N GLN A 82 1.37 -0.81 -11.53
CA GLN A 82 1.66 -1.71 -10.42
C GLN A 82 2.36 -0.96 -9.28
N GLY A 83 3.36 -0.13 -9.59
CA GLY A 83 4.04 0.73 -8.60
C GLY A 83 3.10 1.70 -7.89
N ALA A 84 2.11 2.26 -8.58
CA ALA A 84 1.09 3.13 -7.97
C ALA A 84 0.21 2.37 -6.96
N PHE A 85 -0.21 1.16 -7.29
CA PHE A 85 -0.95 0.29 -6.36
C PHE A 85 -0.10 -0.13 -5.16
N GLU A 86 1.18 -0.45 -5.36
CA GLU A 86 2.11 -0.79 -4.27
C GLU A 86 2.32 0.39 -3.31
N LEU A 87 2.41 1.62 -3.84
CA LEU A 87 2.47 2.82 -3.00
C LEU A 87 1.20 3.01 -2.18
N ALA A 88 0.03 2.87 -2.79
CA ALA A 88 -1.24 2.98 -2.07
C ALA A 88 -1.37 1.89 -0.99
N LYS A 89 -0.99 0.66 -1.30
CA LYS A 89 -0.96 -0.49 -0.39
C LYS A 89 -0.04 -0.22 0.82
N ALA A 90 1.16 0.30 0.58
CA ALA A 90 2.08 0.70 1.66
C ALA A 90 1.47 1.78 2.55
N GLY A 91 0.82 2.80 1.96
CA GLY A 91 0.14 3.85 2.71
C GLY A 91 -1.00 3.31 3.58
N PHE A 92 -1.82 2.39 3.07
CA PHE A 92 -2.88 1.77 3.85
C PHE A 92 -2.35 0.84 4.94
N THR A 93 -1.24 0.14 4.70
CA THR A 93 -0.57 -0.66 5.72
C THR A 93 -0.11 0.23 6.89
N LEU A 94 0.54 1.35 6.59
CA LEU A 94 0.96 2.33 7.61
C LEU A 94 -0.21 2.90 8.41
N LEU A 95 -1.34 3.23 7.74
CA LEU A 95 -2.53 3.70 8.42
C LEU A 95 -3.15 2.62 9.31
N ALA A 96 -3.19 1.37 8.86
CA ALA A 96 -3.73 0.25 9.63
C ALA A 96 -2.88 -0.05 10.87
N GLU A 97 -1.54 0.02 10.76
CA GLU A 97 -0.62 -0.15 11.88
C GLU A 97 -0.76 0.98 12.91
N ARG A 98 -0.94 2.22 12.44
CA ARG A 98 -1.03 3.40 13.30
C ARG A 98 -2.39 3.55 13.98
N TYR A 99 -3.47 3.14 13.28
CA TYR A 99 -4.86 3.31 13.71
C TYR A 99 -5.67 2.01 13.58
N PRO A 100 -5.28 0.93 14.29
CA PRO A 100 -5.86 -0.41 14.12
C PRO A 100 -7.34 -0.49 14.49
N ASP A 101 -7.82 0.42 15.35
CA ASP A 101 -9.24 0.51 15.73
C ASP A 101 -10.11 1.26 14.72
N ASN A 102 -9.48 2.01 13.80
CA ASN A 102 -10.18 2.90 12.89
C ASN A 102 -10.05 2.47 11.42
N LEU A 103 -9.02 1.69 11.07
CA LEU A 103 -8.78 1.19 9.72
C LEU A 103 -8.23 -0.24 9.75
N ARG A 104 -8.80 -1.10 8.89
CA ARG A 104 -8.28 -2.44 8.61
C ARG A 104 -7.91 -2.56 7.15
N PHE A 105 -6.73 -3.10 6.90
CA PHE A 105 -6.23 -3.44 5.57
C PHE A 105 -6.14 -4.95 5.42
N ALA A 106 -6.64 -5.48 4.29
CA ALA A 106 -6.55 -6.88 3.92
C ALA A 106 -6.00 -7.01 2.50
N ASP A 107 -4.94 -7.79 2.33
CA ASP A 107 -4.45 -8.25 1.04
C ASP A 107 -5.01 -9.66 0.79
N VAL A 108 -5.92 -9.78 -0.17
CA VAL A 108 -6.58 -11.03 -0.56
C VAL A 108 -6.09 -11.53 -1.92
N SER A 109 -4.91 -11.13 -2.32
CA SER A 109 -4.31 -11.49 -3.61
C SER A 109 -4.23 -13.01 -3.76
N ARG A 110 -4.70 -13.51 -4.91
CA ARG A 110 -4.53 -14.90 -5.33
C ARG A 110 -3.45 -14.95 -6.39
N ARG A 111 -2.21 -15.13 -5.98
CA ARG A 111 -1.15 -15.53 -6.89
C ARG A 111 -1.41 -16.97 -7.27
N GLY A 112 -1.50 -17.23 -8.57
CA GLY A 112 -1.69 -18.59 -9.07
C GLY A 112 -0.62 -19.54 -8.50
N GLU A 113 -0.98 -20.78 -8.33
CA GLU A 113 -0.27 -21.88 -7.66
C GLU A 113 1.21 -22.11 -8.13
N LYS A 114 1.67 -21.38 -9.14
CA LYS A 114 3.07 -21.41 -9.63
C LYS A 114 4.11 -20.88 -8.63
N SER A 115 3.73 -20.06 -7.66
CA SER A 115 4.69 -19.49 -6.70
C SER A 115 5.04 -20.45 -5.55
N MET A 116 4.20 -21.48 -5.29
CA MET A 116 4.54 -22.47 -4.26
C MET A 116 5.54 -23.52 -4.73
N MET A 117 5.60 -23.81 -6.04
CA MET A 117 6.58 -24.75 -6.58
C MET A 117 8.01 -24.17 -6.62
N ASP A 118 8.15 -22.85 -6.84
CA ASP A 118 9.48 -22.21 -6.84
C ASP A 118 10.10 -22.15 -5.45
N LEU A 119 9.31 -21.98 -4.39
CA LEU A 119 9.81 -21.99 -3.01
C LEU A 119 10.24 -23.39 -2.55
N GLN A 120 9.66 -24.46 -3.08
CA GLN A 120 10.07 -25.83 -2.76
C GLN A 120 11.33 -26.26 -3.53
N LEU A 121 11.59 -25.71 -4.71
CA LEU A 121 12.83 -25.96 -5.46
C LEU A 121 14.06 -25.37 -4.76
N PHE A 122 13.91 -24.26 -4.03
CA PHE A 122 14.99 -23.67 -3.23
C PHE A 122 15.14 -24.28 -1.83
N ALA A 123 14.14 -25.02 -1.34
CA ALA A 123 14.19 -25.67 -0.03
C ALA A 123 14.94 -27.01 -0.04
N ASN A 124 15.29 -27.57 -1.21
CA ASN A 124 15.84 -28.92 -1.31
C ASN A 124 17.32 -28.98 -1.77
N GLU A 125 18.00 -27.82 -1.87
CA GLU A 125 19.46 -27.82 -2.01
C GLU A 125 20.10 -27.50 -0.65
N GLY A 126 20.60 -28.56 -0.04
CA GLY A 126 21.25 -28.55 1.26
C GLY A 126 22.45 -27.60 1.32
N GLY A 127 22.47 -26.83 2.40
CA GLY A 127 23.70 -26.44 3.06
C GLY A 127 24.55 -25.39 2.36
N ASN A 128 24.23 -24.16 2.59
CA ASN A 128 25.05 -23.05 3.06
C ASN A 128 24.19 -21.78 3.04
N ALA A 129 23.55 -21.51 4.16
CA ALA A 129 23.03 -20.17 4.39
C ALA A 129 24.24 -19.22 4.33
N ALA A 130 24.29 -18.37 3.31
CA ALA A 130 25.21 -17.26 3.33
C ALA A 130 24.95 -16.49 4.63
N PRO A 131 26.00 -16.14 5.41
CA PRO A 131 25.81 -15.41 6.64
C PRO A 131 25.06 -14.12 6.34
N ALA A 132 24.01 -13.85 7.09
CA ALA A 132 23.30 -12.58 7.02
C ALA A 132 24.34 -11.45 7.11
N PRO A 133 24.24 -10.40 6.28
CA PRO A 133 25.17 -9.30 6.37
C PRO A 133 25.14 -8.77 7.81
N PRO A 134 26.33 -8.53 8.42
CA PRO A 134 26.39 -8.08 9.81
C PRO A 134 25.59 -6.78 9.94
N ALA A 135 24.72 -6.72 10.95
CA ALA A 135 24.01 -5.50 11.29
C ALA A 135 25.05 -4.39 11.50
N LEU A 136 24.88 -3.28 10.80
CA LEU A 136 25.78 -2.12 10.93
C LEU A 136 25.76 -1.69 12.42
N SER A 137 26.96 -1.53 13.02
CA SER A 137 27.06 -0.99 14.36
C SER A 137 26.57 0.47 14.38
N GLU A 138 26.14 0.96 15.54
CA GLU A 138 25.71 2.38 15.66
C GLU A 138 26.76 3.36 15.15
N ALA A 139 28.06 3.03 15.32
CA ALA A 139 29.16 3.85 14.82
C ALA A 139 29.20 3.88 13.28
N GLN A 140 28.96 2.75 12.62
CA GLN A 140 28.91 2.65 11.15
C GLN A 140 27.68 3.35 10.58
N THR A 141 26.55 3.29 11.29
CA THR A 141 25.33 4.02 10.91
C THR A 141 25.55 5.53 11.00
N ARG A 142 26.19 6.02 12.07
CA ARG A 142 26.57 7.43 12.24
C ARG A 142 27.53 7.91 11.17
N GLN A 143 28.48 7.09 10.77
CA GLN A 143 29.44 7.40 9.73
C GLN A 143 28.82 7.44 8.33
N ALA A 144 27.87 6.53 8.03
CA ALA A 144 27.10 6.52 6.79
C ALA A 144 26.21 7.78 6.64
N VAL A 145 25.59 8.23 7.75
CA VAL A 145 24.82 9.48 7.79
C VAL A 145 25.72 10.70 7.60
N ALA A 146 26.89 10.72 8.23
CA ALA A 146 27.85 11.81 8.11
C ALA A 146 28.47 11.92 6.71
N SER A 147 28.61 10.81 5.98
CA SER A 147 29.15 10.79 4.61
C SER A 147 28.10 11.10 3.53
N GLY A 148 26.85 11.38 3.90
CA GLY A 148 25.78 11.68 2.94
C GLY A 148 25.30 10.50 2.11
N THR A 149 25.73 9.29 2.43
CA THR A 149 25.36 8.06 1.69
C THR A 149 23.96 7.53 2.09
N MET A 150 23.42 8.04 3.19
CA MET A 150 22.07 7.74 3.68
C MET A 150 21.43 9.00 4.24
N THR A 151 20.60 9.67 3.46
CA THR A 151 19.77 10.78 3.94
C THR A 151 18.45 10.19 4.43
N VAL A 152 18.34 9.88 5.73
CA VAL A 152 17.06 9.68 6.38
C VAL A 152 16.59 11.04 6.87
N SER A 153 15.95 11.79 6.01
CA SER A 153 15.26 13.03 6.39
C SER A 153 13.93 12.68 7.03
N TYR A 154 13.91 12.57 8.35
CA TYR A 154 12.67 12.71 9.10
C TYR A 154 12.28 14.19 9.10
N THR A 155 11.68 14.66 8.03
CA THR A 155 10.99 15.94 8.05
C THR A 155 9.69 15.74 8.79
N HIS A 156 9.65 16.17 10.05
CA HIS A 156 8.40 16.54 10.70
C HIS A 156 7.82 17.69 9.88
N LEU A 157 6.88 17.38 8.99
CA LEU A 157 6.03 18.37 8.38
C LEU A 157 5.12 18.93 9.50
N THR A 158 5.60 19.96 10.18
CA THR A 158 4.73 20.83 10.95
C THR A 158 3.94 21.66 9.95
N LEU A 159 2.68 21.28 9.71
CA LEU A 159 1.76 22.12 8.95
C LEU A 159 1.62 23.47 9.68
N PRO A 160 1.76 24.61 8.97
CA PRO A 160 1.55 25.92 9.59
C PRO A 160 0.09 26.02 10.01
N THR A 161 -0.14 26.32 11.28
CA THR A 161 -1.45 26.65 11.83
C THR A 161 -1.90 27.96 11.16
N ILE A 162 -2.84 27.90 10.25
CA ILE A 162 -3.51 29.11 9.73
C ILE A 162 -4.41 29.63 10.84
N ARG A 163 -4.13 30.85 11.31
CA ARG A 163 -5.02 31.65 12.16
C ARG A 163 -6.08 32.31 11.28
#